data_13f2870fc12926c506f900f87be37b6b
#
_entry.id   13f2870fc12926c506f900f87be37b6b
#
_cell.length_a   1.000
_cell.length_b   1.000
_cell.length_c   1.000
_cell.angle_alpha   90.00
_cell.angle_beta   90.00
_cell.angle_gamma   90.00
#
_symmetry.space_group_name_H-M   'P 1'
#
loop_
_entity.id
_entity.type
_entity.pdbx_description
1 polymer ?
#
loop_
_entity_poly.entity_id
_entity_poly.type
_entity_poly.pdbx_seq_one_letter_code
_entity_poly.pdbx_strand_id
1 'polypeptide(L)'
;MAVNLRGVTTVLLAGTGSDDDYVYRAFSGPLHDAGAIVVTPEPQPSRLIAGYLAALDDAARSGAPIAVGGVSIGAAVSTAWALRHPSRAVAVLAALPAWTGEPGNAPAALTARHSARQLREEGLAATVAAMQAGSPPWLAAELTRSWLAQWPDLPDAMAEAAAYVAPTVEELATLTVPMGLAAAVDDPVHPADVAVEWAAAARHAALHTVTLDEMGADPSRLGAACVAALLEL
;
A
#
# COMPACT_ATOMS: atom_id res chain seq x y z
N MET A 1 9.80 -4.56 23.11
CA MET A 1 9.20 -3.32 23.66
C MET A 1 8.00 -3.01 22.80
N ALA A 2 6.86 -2.66 23.41
CA ALA A 2 5.66 -2.31 22.65
C ALA A 2 5.94 -1.16 21.68
N VAL A 3 5.39 -1.23 20.47
CA VAL A 3 5.51 -0.18 19.45
C VAL A 3 4.80 1.07 19.95
N ASN A 4 5.46 2.22 19.85
CA ASN A 4 4.89 3.50 20.25
C ASN A 4 4.97 4.48 19.06
N LEU A 5 3.82 4.88 18.54
CA LEU A 5 3.71 5.81 17.42
C LEU A 5 3.47 7.26 17.85
N ARG A 6 3.41 7.57 19.15
CA ARG A 6 3.11 8.93 19.64
C ARG A 6 4.15 9.94 19.14
N GLY A 7 3.69 10.93 18.40
CA GLY A 7 4.52 11.96 17.77
C GLY A 7 5.39 11.48 16.62
N VAL A 8 5.24 10.22 16.18
CA VAL A 8 5.97 9.67 15.04
C VAL A 8 5.28 10.09 13.74
N THR A 9 6.03 10.69 12.83
CA THR A 9 5.56 10.91 11.45
C THR A 9 5.40 9.56 10.76
N THR A 10 4.19 9.27 10.29
CA THR A 10 3.83 8.04 9.61
C THR A 10 3.43 8.36 8.19
N VAL A 11 4.24 7.91 7.23
CA VAL A 11 4.04 8.15 5.80
C VAL A 11 3.39 6.93 5.17
N LEU A 12 2.23 7.13 4.55
CA LEU A 12 1.45 6.05 3.92
C LEU A 12 1.28 6.30 2.42
N LEU A 13 1.71 5.33 1.62
CA LEU A 13 1.69 5.38 0.17
C LEU A 13 0.47 4.68 -0.40
N ALA A 14 -0.12 5.26 -1.44
CA ALA A 14 -1.29 4.69 -2.09
C ALA A 14 -0.95 3.44 -2.91
N GLY A 15 -1.98 2.61 -3.15
CA GLY A 15 -1.94 1.50 -4.11
C GLY A 15 -1.96 1.99 -5.56
N THR A 16 -1.65 1.10 -6.50
CA THR A 16 -1.71 1.41 -7.93
C THR A 16 -3.10 1.86 -8.36
N GLY A 17 -3.19 3.04 -8.97
CA GLY A 17 -4.47 3.61 -9.40
C GLY A 17 -5.38 4.08 -8.26
N SER A 18 -4.93 4.02 -7.00
CA SER A 18 -5.57 4.65 -5.84
C SER A 18 -4.93 6.03 -5.57
N ASP A 19 -5.38 6.74 -4.56
CA ASP A 19 -4.92 8.07 -4.21
C ASP A 19 -4.65 8.26 -2.71
N ASP A 20 -4.10 9.42 -2.36
CA ASP A 20 -3.79 9.85 -1.02
C ASP A 20 -5.04 10.04 -0.15
N ASP A 21 -6.17 10.45 -0.73
CA ASP A 21 -7.44 10.61 -0.01
C ASP A 21 -7.96 9.28 0.53
N TYR A 22 -7.97 8.22 -0.30
CA TYR A 22 -8.36 6.89 0.16
C TYR A 22 -7.47 6.41 1.30
N VAL A 23 -6.16 6.52 1.14
CA VAL A 23 -5.19 6.10 2.17
C VAL A 23 -5.34 6.93 3.45
N TYR A 24 -5.58 8.23 3.32
CA TYR A 24 -5.83 9.08 4.48
C TYR A 24 -7.09 8.63 5.23
N ARG A 25 -8.20 8.43 4.55
CA ARG A 25 -9.45 7.94 5.18
C ARG A 25 -9.29 6.55 5.81
N ALA A 26 -8.51 5.69 5.18
CA ALA A 26 -8.26 4.35 5.70
C ALA A 26 -7.40 4.34 6.97
N PHE A 27 -6.43 5.22 7.11
CA PHE A 27 -5.42 5.11 8.16
C PHE A 27 -5.42 6.24 9.19
N SER A 28 -5.96 7.43 8.86
CA SER A 28 -5.81 8.61 9.74
C SER A 28 -6.44 8.43 11.10
N GLY A 29 -7.65 7.86 11.19
CA GLY A 29 -8.34 7.61 12.45
C GLY A 29 -7.50 6.74 13.39
N PRO A 30 -7.23 5.48 13.03
CA PRO A 30 -6.45 4.56 13.86
C PRO A 30 -5.05 5.08 14.24
N LEU A 31 -4.39 5.79 13.33
CA LEU A 31 -3.07 6.36 13.60
C LEU A 31 -3.12 7.58 14.51
N HIS A 32 -4.13 8.44 14.38
CA HIS A 32 -4.33 9.57 15.31
C HIS A 32 -4.65 9.05 16.71
N ASP A 33 -5.44 7.98 16.84
CA ASP A 33 -5.71 7.33 18.13
C ASP A 33 -4.43 6.78 18.76
N ALA A 34 -3.48 6.29 17.95
CA ALA A 34 -2.14 5.90 18.39
C ALA A 34 -1.20 7.10 18.63
N GLY A 35 -1.64 8.33 18.35
CA GLY A 35 -0.88 9.56 18.54
C GLY A 35 0.14 9.88 17.45
N ALA A 36 0.05 9.21 16.28
CA ALA A 36 0.93 9.44 15.14
C ALA A 36 0.58 10.72 14.37
N ILE A 37 1.56 11.23 13.63
CA ILE A 37 1.39 12.32 12.65
C ILE A 37 1.28 11.68 11.27
N VAL A 38 0.11 11.77 10.64
CA VAL A 38 -0.18 11.08 9.38
C VAL A 38 0.18 11.96 8.18
N VAL A 39 0.89 11.37 7.23
CA VAL A 39 1.25 11.98 5.94
C VAL A 39 0.91 11.00 4.83
N THR A 40 0.07 11.43 3.89
CA THR A 40 -0.31 10.67 2.70
C THR A 40 0.10 11.47 1.47
N PRO A 41 1.27 11.18 0.86
CA PRO A 41 1.71 11.89 -0.32
C PRO A 41 0.80 11.58 -1.51
N GLU A 42 0.46 12.61 -2.28
CA GLU A 42 -0.24 12.45 -3.55
C GLU A 42 0.62 11.61 -4.53
N PRO A 43 0.07 10.58 -5.16
CA PRO A 43 0.76 9.80 -6.18
C PRO A 43 1.20 10.70 -7.36
N GLN A 44 2.38 10.43 -7.89
CA GLN A 44 2.89 11.09 -9.10
C GLN A 44 2.91 10.09 -10.27
N PRO A 45 1.83 9.97 -11.06
CA PRO A 45 1.67 8.88 -12.02
C PRO A 45 2.77 8.77 -13.06
N SER A 46 3.37 9.89 -13.50
CA SER A 46 4.49 9.90 -14.45
C SER A 46 5.82 9.40 -13.86
N ARG A 47 5.90 9.19 -12.54
CA ARG A 47 7.10 8.72 -11.82
C ARG A 47 6.70 8.11 -10.47
N LEU A 48 5.83 7.15 -10.47
CA LEU A 48 5.15 6.64 -9.27
C LEU A 48 6.14 6.19 -8.19
N ILE A 49 7.03 5.27 -8.53
CA ILE A 49 7.99 4.70 -7.55
C ILE A 49 8.99 5.76 -7.10
N ALA A 50 9.55 6.52 -8.04
CA ALA A 50 10.48 7.59 -7.71
C ALA A 50 9.83 8.70 -6.86
N GLY A 51 8.57 9.03 -7.12
CA GLY A 51 7.78 9.97 -6.33
C GLY A 51 7.58 9.49 -4.89
N TYR A 52 7.23 8.22 -4.73
CA TYR A 52 7.07 7.59 -3.42
C TYR A 52 8.36 7.57 -2.61
N LEU A 53 9.47 7.17 -3.22
CA LEU A 53 10.78 7.18 -2.56
C LEU A 53 11.20 8.59 -2.15
N ALA A 54 10.97 9.60 -3.01
CA ALA A 54 11.26 10.99 -2.69
C ALA A 54 10.43 11.48 -1.50
N ALA A 55 9.14 11.12 -1.41
CA ALA A 55 8.27 11.50 -0.30
C ALA A 55 8.73 10.89 1.04
N LEU A 56 9.16 9.62 1.03
CA LEU A 56 9.73 8.96 2.22
C LEU A 56 11.05 9.63 2.65
N ASP A 57 11.93 9.92 1.69
CA ASP A 57 13.20 10.59 1.97
C ASP A 57 12.99 12.00 2.51
N ASP A 58 12.03 12.74 1.98
CA ASP A 58 11.67 14.09 2.41
C ASP A 58 11.12 14.08 3.84
N ALA A 59 10.21 13.17 4.17
CA ALA A 59 9.65 13.04 5.51
C ALA A 59 10.73 12.69 6.56
N ALA A 60 11.72 11.88 6.17
CA ALA A 60 12.82 11.49 7.05
C ALA A 60 13.99 12.51 7.08
N ARG A 61 13.86 13.66 6.39
CA ARG A 61 14.93 14.68 6.27
C ARG A 61 15.27 15.37 7.59
N SER A 62 14.33 15.43 8.53
CA SER A 62 14.54 15.99 9.86
C SER A 62 15.54 15.20 10.72
N GLY A 63 15.90 13.98 10.31
CA GLY A 63 16.73 13.05 11.08
C GLY A 63 15.97 12.24 12.13
N ALA A 64 14.73 12.60 12.47
CA ALA A 64 13.89 11.75 13.30
C ALA A 64 13.42 10.52 12.50
N PRO A 65 13.50 9.30 13.06
CA PRO A 65 12.97 8.12 12.37
C PRO A 65 11.46 8.19 12.20
N ILE A 66 10.95 7.66 11.09
CA ILE A 66 9.53 7.68 10.70
C ILE A 66 8.95 6.26 10.67
N ALA A 67 7.64 6.15 10.83
CA ALA A 67 6.92 4.95 10.42
C ALA A 67 6.55 5.08 8.92
N VAL A 68 6.62 3.98 8.20
CA VAL A 68 6.35 3.95 6.77
C VAL A 68 5.35 2.85 6.44
N GLY A 69 4.57 3.03 5.40
CA GLY A 69 3.62 2.00 5.02
C GLY A 69 2.83 2.36 3.78
N GLY A 70 1.77 1.63 3.54
CA GLY A 70 0.86 1.87 2.43
C GLY A 70 0.06 0.64 2.05
N VAL A 71 -0.59 0.75 0.90
CA VAL A 71 -1.46 -0.28 0.35
C VAL A 71 -0.83 -0.86 -0.92
N SER A 72 -0.80 -2.18 -1.06
CA SER A 72 -0.36 -2.86 -2.28
C SER A 72 1.06 -2.44 -2.69
N ILE A 73 1.25 -1.79 -3.85
CA ILE A 73 2.57 -1.26 -4.27
C ILE A 73 3.15 -0.28 -3.23
N GLY A 74 2.30 0.51 -2.58
CA GLY A 74 2.72 1.41 -1.51
C GLY A 74 3.34 0.66 -0.32
N ALA A 75 2.77 -0.49 0.05
CA ALA A 75 3.34 -1.38 1.07
C ALA A 75 4.70 -1.93 0.64
N ALA A 76 4.84 -2.38 -0.62
CA ALA A 76 6.07 -2.92 -1.14
C ALA A 76 7.21 -1.88 -1.18
N VAL A 77 6.92 -0.67 -1.69
CA VAL A 77 7.91 0.43 -1.76
C VAL A 77 8.34 0.89 -0.38
N SER A 78 7.39 1.06 0.54
CA SER A 78 7.68 1.46 1.93
C SER A 78 8.52 0.43 2.66
N THR A 79 8.22 -0.85 2.51
CA THR A 79 9.00 -1.94 3.11
C THR A 79 10.42 -1.98 2.53
N ALA A 80 10.56 -1.88 1.21
CA ALA A 80 11.88 -1.82 0.56
C ALA A 80 12.69 -0.59 1.00
N TRP A 81 12.03 0.54 1.25
CA TRP A 81 12.69 1.72 1.81
C TRP A 81 13.16 1.48 3.25
N ALA A 82 12.33 0.88 4.11
CA ALA A 82 12.70 0.55 5.49
C ALA A 82 13.89 -0.42 5.56
N LEU A 83 13.92 -1.42 4.69
CA LEU A 83 15.05 -2.36 4.56
C LEU A 83 16.36 -1.66 4.21
N ARG A 84 16.32 -0.66 3.33
CA ARG A 84 17.50 0.13 2.93
C ARG A 84 17.90 1.20 3.95
N HIS A 85 16.99 1.58 4.85
CA HIS A 85 17.17 2.66 5.81
C HIS A 85 16.81 2.23 7.25
N PRO A 86 17.41 1.16 7.80
CA PRO A 86 17.00 0.57 9.07
C PRO A 86 17.09 1.51 10.28
N SER A 87 17.97 2.53 10.22
CA SER A 87 18.08 3.55 11.28
C SER A 87 17.10 4.71 11.13
N ARG A 88 16.40 4.82 10.00
CA ARG A 88 15.44 5.90 9.70
C ARG A 88 13.99 5.42 9.76
N ALA A 89 13.75 4.13 9.85
CA ALA A 89 12.43 3.54 10.05
C ALA A 89 12.25 3.11 11.51
N VAL A 90 11.04 3.26 12.06
CA VAL A 90 10.65 2.72 13.38
C VAL A 90 9.61 1.62 13.28
N ALA A 91 8.83 1.58 12.24
CA ALA A 91 7.80 0.57 11.98
C ALA A 91 7.40 0.55 10.50
N VAL A 92 6.82 -0.57 10.07
CA VAL A 92 6.20 -0.74 8.76
C VAL A 92 4.71 -1.09 8.93
N LEU A 93 3.85 -0.48 8.12
CA LEU A 93 2.42 -0.76 8.01
C LEU A 93 2.14 -1.25 6.59
N ALA A 94 2.02 -2.57 6.41
CA ALA A 94 1.86 -3.19 5.10
C ALA A 94 0.43 -3.73 4.90
N ALA A 95 -0.42 -2.96 4.22
CA ALA A 95 -1.77 -3.39 3.91
C ALA A 95 -1.84 -3.97 2.49
N LEU A 96 -2.50 -5.11 2.36
CA LEU A 96 -2.74 -5.80 1.09
C LEU A 96 -1.45 -5.98 0.25
N PRO A 97 -0.34 -6.52 0.80
CA PRO A 97 0.84 -6.79 -0.01
C PRO A 97 0.46 -7.70 -1.18
N ALA A 98 0.91 -7.36 -2.39
CA ALA A 98 0.36 -7.94 -3.60
C ALA A 98 1.17 -9.13 -4.13
N TRP A 99 2.46 -9.18 -3.86
CA TRP A 99 3.40 -10.28 -4.19
C TRP A 99 4.71 -10.14 -3.40
N THR A 100 5.52 -11.18 -3.46
CA THR A 100 6.88 -11.26 -2.89
C THR A 100 7.88 -11.39 -4.03
N GLY A 101 8.97 -10.60 -4.02
CA GLY A 101 10.00 -10.63 -5.06
C GLY A 101 9.47 -10.17 -6.44
N GLU A 102 9.76 -10.96 -7.46
CA GLU A 102 9.33 -10.67 -8.84
C GLU A 102 7.81 -10.75 -8.99
N PRO A 103 7.17 -9.83 -9.70
CA PRO A 103 5.71 -9.78 -9.84
C PRO A 103 5.13 -10.99 -10.61
N GLY A 104 5.86 -11.57 -11.52
CA GLY A 104 5.47 -12.76 -12.27
C GLY A 104 4.03 -12.70 -12.79
N ASN A 105 3.24 -13.70 -12.37
CA ASN A 105 1.81 -13.84 -12.65
C ASN A 105 0.92 -13.45 -11.45
N ALA A 106 1.42 -12.65 -10.51
CA ALA A 106 0.62 -12.17 -9.40
C ALA A 106 -0.65 -11.46 -9.91
N PRO A 107 -1.84 -11.74 -9.35
CA PRO A 107 -3.11 -11.19 -9.85
C PRO A 107 -3.10 -9.67 -9.98
N ALA A 108 -2.56 -8.95 -8.99
CA ALA A 108 -2.47 -7.49 -9.04
C ALA A 108 -1.56 -6.99 -10.17
N ALA A 109 -0.43 -7.65 -10.43
CA ALA A 109 0.45 -7.30 -11.54
C ALA A 109 -0.21 -7.56 -12.90
N LEU A 110 -0.92 -8.68 -13.04
CA LEU A 110 -1.67 -9.00 -14.28
C LEU A 110 -2.79 -7.98 -14.50
N THR A 111 -3.54 -7.63 -13.46
CA THR A 111 -4.61 -6.63 -13.52
C THR A 111 -4.05 -5.26 -13.93
N ALA A 112 -2.96 -4.81 -13.30
CA ALA A 112 -2.35 -3.53 -13.63
C ALA A 112 -1.81 -3.48 -15.08
N ARG A 113 -1.15 -4.57 -15.55
CA ARG A 113 -0.70 -4.67 -16.96
C ARG A 113 -1.88 -4.65 -17.95
N HIS A 114 -2.96 -5.34 -17.62
CA HIS A 114 -4.16 -5.36 -18.45
C HIS A 114 -4.80 -3.97 -18.53
N SER A 115 -5.02 -3.32 -17.38
CA SER A 115 -5.60 -1.98 -17.34
C SER A 115 -4.72 -0.94 -18.04
N ALA A 116 -3.38 -0.99 -17.86
CA ALA A 116 -2.44 -0.11 -18.55
C ALA A 116 -2.56 -0.24 -20.09
N ARG A 117 -2.71 -1.48 -20.59
CA ARG A 117 -2.90 -1.74 -22.02
C ARG A 117 -4.24 -1.22 -22.50
N GLN A 118 -5.34 -1.53 -21.81
CA GLN A 118 -6.67 -1.05 -22.17
C GLN A 118 -6.75 0.48 -22.18
N LEU A 119 -6.17 1.16 -21.18
CA LEU A 119 -6.10 2.62 -21.12
C LEU A 119 -5.40 3.21 -22.36
N ARG A 120 -4.35 2.56 -22.86
CA ARG A 120 -3.62 3.00 -24.07
C ARG A 120 -4.37 2.69 -25.37
N GLU A 121 -5.04 1.56 -25.44
CA GLU A 121 -5.70 1.07 -26.67
C GLU A 121 -7.14 1.59 -26.80
N GLU A 122 -7.90 1.61 -25.71
CA GLU A 122 -9.34 1.89 -25.70
C GLU A 122 -9.68 3.24 -25.06
N GLY A 123 -8.71 3.83 -24.32
CA GLY A 123 -8.88 5.10 -23.64
C GLY A 123 -9.57 5.00 -22.28
N LEU A 124 -9.56 6.12 -21.53
CA LEU A 124 -10.00 6.18 -20.14
C LEU A 124 -11.47 5.76 -19.96
N ALA A 125 -12.38 6.27 -20.81
CA ALA A 125 -13.81 6.06 -20.60
C ALA A 125 -14.23 4.59 -20.72
N ALA A 126 -13.71 3.86 -21.72
CA ALA A 126 -14.00 2.45 -21.92
C ALA A 126 -13.40 1.60 -20.81
N THR A 127 -12.15 1.89 -20.42
CA THR A 127 -11.47 1.15 -19.36
C THR A 127 -12.11 1.37 -17.99
N VAL A 128 -12.53 2.61 -17.67
CA VAL A 128 -13.29 2.89 -16.45
C VAL A 128 -14.61 2.13 -16.42
N ALA A 129 -15.35 2.09 -17.54
CA ALA A 129 -16.60 1.33 -17.62
C ALA A 129 -16.38 -0.18 -17.38
N ALA A 130 -15.32 -0.76 -17.95
CA ALA A 130 -14.95 -2.16 -17.72
C ALA A 130 -14.54 -2.43 -16.26
N MET A 131 -13.76 -1.56 -15.67
CA MET A 131 -13.37 -1.63 -14.25
C MET A 131 -14.60 -1.58 -13.34
N GLN A 132 -15.53 -0.64 -13.59
CA GLN A 132 -16.76 -0.51 -12.82
C GLN A 132 -17.63 -1.77 -12.88
N ALA A 133 -17.72 -2.39 -14.04
CA ALA A 133 -18.49 -3.62 -14.23
C ALA A 133 -17.91 -4.83 -13.49
N GLY A 134 -16.60 -4.83 -13.23
CA GLY A 134 -15.88 -5.93 -12.58
C GLY A 134 -15.55 -5.69 -11.11
N SER A 135 -15.95 -4.56 -10.51
CA SER A 135 -15.59 -4.18 -9.14
C SER A 135 -16.81 -4.03 -8.24
N PRO A 136 -16.68 -4.26 -6.92
CA PRO A 136 -17.70 -3.85 -5.95
C PRO A 136 -18.01 -2.35 -6.09
N PRO A 137 -19.27 -1.91 -5.88
CA PRO A 137 -19.67 -0.51 -6.13
C PRO A 137 -18.81 0.54 -5.43
N TRP A 138 -18.40 0.29 -4.20
CA TRP A 138 -17.56 1.21 -3.45
C TRP A 138 -16.16 1.36 -4.07
N LEU A 139 -15.55 0.23 -4.49
CA LEU A 139 -14.23 0.22 -5.13
C LEU A 139 -14.29 0.86 -6.52
N ALA A 140 -15.36 0.59 -7.27
CA ALA A 140 -15.62 1.22 -8.55
C ALA A 140 -15.69 2.75 -8.43
N ALA A 141 -16.36 3.27 -7.40
CA ALA A 141 -16.44 4.71 -7.15
C ALA A 141 -15.06 5.32 -6.81
N GLU A 142 -14.30 4.68 -5.91
CA GLU A 142 -12.95 5.11 -5.51
C GLU A 142 -11.98 5.14 -6.71
N LEU A 143 -11.91 4.03 -7.44
CA LEU A 143 -11.01 3.93 -8.58
C LEU A 143 -11.42 4.87 -9.73
N THR A 144 -12.72 5.07 -9.96
CA THR A 144 -13.17 6.04 -10.98
C THR A 144 -12.66 7.44 -10.67
N ARG A 145 -12.82 7.90 -9.43
CA ARG A 145 -12.34 9.21 -8.98
C ARG A 145 -10.84 9.34 -9.17
N SER A 146 -10.09 8.38 -8.68
CA SER A 146 -8.63 8.38 -8.72
C SER A 146 -8.08 8.26 -10.15
N TRP A 147 -8.67 7.41 -11.00
CA TRP A 147 -8.21 7.24 -12.38
C TRP A 147 -8.44 8.50 -13.24
N LEU A 148 -9.57 9.17 -13.02
CA LEU A 148 -9.85 10.46 -13.67
C LEU A 148 -8.80 11.53 -13.28
N ALA A 149 -8.40 11.57 -12.01
CA ALA A 149 -7.42 12.53 -11.53
C ALA A 149 -5.99 12.23 -12.03
N GLN A 150 -5.65 10.95 -12.22
CA GLN A 150 -4.31 10.51 -12.65
C GLN A 150 -4.14 10.44 -14.17
N TRP A 151 -5.20 10.63 -14.95
CA TRP A 151 -5.11 10.67 -16.40
C TRP A 151 -4.41 11.96 -16.87
N PRO A 152 -3.50 11.92 -17.89
CA PRO A 152 -3.24 10.80 -18.82
C PRO A 152 -2.10 9.85 -18.40
N ASP A 153 -1.39 10.09 -17.30
CA ASP A 153 -0.18 9.36 -16.92
C ASP A 153 -0.46 8.03 -16.19
N LEU A 154 -1.73 7.76 -15.85
CA LEU A 154 -2.15 6.53 -15.16
C LEU A 154 -1.65 5.22 -15.80
N PRO A 155 -1.66 5.05 -17.15
CA PRO A 155 -1.15 3.83 -17.78
C PRO A 155 0.33 3.56 -17.48
N ASP A 156 1.12 4.63 -17.36
CA ASP A 156 2.55 4.52 -17.06
C ASP A 156 2.78 4.15 -15.61
N ALA A 157 2.01 4.75 -14.68
CA ALA A 157 2.03 4.37 -13.27
C ALA A 157 1.66 2.88 -13.07
N MET A 158 0.62 2.40 -13.77
CA MET A 158 0.20 1.00 -13.70
C MET A 158 1.27 0.05 -14.26
N ALA A 159 1.92 0.43 -15.37
CA ALA A 159 2.98 -0.37 -15.96
C ALA A 159 4.23 -0.41 -15.07
N GLU A 160 4.61 0.73 -14.47
CA GLU A 160 5.74 0.83 -13.53
C GLU A 160 5.48 -0.03 -12.28
N ALA A 161 4.29 0.08 -11.69
CA ALA A 161 3.91 -0.72 -10.52
C ALA A 161 3.90 -2.22 -10.84
N ALA A 162 3.36 -2.64 -11.98
CA ALA A 162 3.27 -4.05 -12.39
C ALA A 162 4.63 -4.69 -12.72
N ALA A 163 5.68 -3.89 -12.86
CA ALA A 163 7.05 -4.33 -13.09
C ALA A 163 7.93 -4.24 -11.83
N TYR A 164 7.38 -3.73 -10.73
CA TYR A 164 8.16 -3.50 -9.50
C TYR A 164 8.53 -4.83 -8.83
N VAL A 165 9.81 -4.98 -8.48
CA VAL A 165 10.29 -6.12 -7.68
C VAL A 165 10.06 -5.77 -6.21
N ALA A 166 9.14 -6.50 -5.57
CA ALA A 166 8.85 -6.35 -4.15
C ALA A 166 9.96 -6.98 -3.28
N PRO A 167 10.01 -6.70 -1.98
CA PRO A 167 10.94 -7.38 -1.08
C PRO A 167 10.76 -8.90 -1.17
N THR A 168 11.90 -9.61 -1.20
CA THR A 168 11.93 -11.09 -1.17
C THR A 168 11.75 -11.60 0.26
N VAL A 169 11.48 -12.91 0.41
CA VAL A 169 11.42 -13.57 1.74
C VAL A 169 12.72 -13.37 2.51
N GLU A 170 13.86 -13.49 1.84
CA GLU A 170 15.19 -13.32 2.44
C GLU A 170 15.42 -11.88 2.90
N GLU A 171 14.97 -10.90 2.12
CA GLU A 171 15.05 -9.48 2.49
C GLU A 171 14.13 -9.18 3.68
N LEU A 172 12.88 -9.66 3.66
CA LEU A 172 11.92 -9.50 4.77
C LEU A 172 12.48 -10.09 6.08
N ALA A 173 13.20 -11.20 6.02
CA ALA A 173 13.85 -11.80 7.18
C ALA A 173 14.96 -10.91 7.78
N THR A 174 15.45 -9.92 7.05
CA THR A 174 16.44 -8.94 7.55
C THR A 174 15.80 -7.68 8.13
N LEU A 175 14.48 -7.51 8.02
CA LEU A 175 13.79 -6.34 8.56
C LEU A 175 13.97 -6.27 10.08
N THR A 176 14.49 -5.14 10.56
CA THR A 176 14.83 -4.95 11.98
C THR A 176 13.75 -4.23 12.77
N VAL A 177 12.79 -3.60 12.08
CA VAL A 177 11.69 -2.88 12.71
C VAL A 177 10.41 -3.71 12.69
N PRO A 178 9.48 -3.50 13.63
CA PRO A 178 8.21 -4.20 13.65
C PRO A 178 7.36 -3.89 12.42
N MET A 179 6.59 -4.89 11.97
CA MET A 179 5.70 -4.80 10.83
C MET A 179 4.28 -5.21 11.20
N GLY A 180 3.32 -4.30 11.08
CA GLY A 180 1.90 -4.61 11.11
C GLY A 180 1.36 -4.85 9.71
N LEU A 181 0.66 -5.97 9.51
CA LEU A 181 0.06 -6.32 8.23
C LEU A 181 -1.47 -6.35 8.32
N ALA A 182 -2.10 -6.03 7.19
CA ALA A 182 -3.53 -6.28 6.99
C ALA A 182 -3.78 -6.95 5.64
N ALA A 183 -4.68 -7.93 5.61
CA ALA A 183 -5.11 -8.62 4.39
C ALA A 183 -6.63 -8.71 4.32
N ALA A 184 -7.19 -8.63 3.12
CA ALA A 184 -8.60 -8.97 2.89
C ALA A 184 -8.68 -10.45 2.49
N VAL A 185 -9.51 -11.22 3.20
CA VAL A 185 -9.57 -12.68 3.01
C VAL A 185 -10.31 -13.08 1.74
N ASP A 186 -11.04 -12.15 1.16
CA ASP A 186 -11.91 -12.32 -0.02
C ASP A 186 -11.46 -11.46 -1.22
N ASP A 187 -10.24 -10.89 -1.19
CA ASP A 187 -9.70 -10.09 -2.30
C ASP A 187 -9.00 -11.00 -3.33
N PRO A 188 -9.56 -11.14 -4.54
CA PRO A 188 -8.93 -11.96 -5.59
C PRO A 188 -7.69 -11.30 -6.22
N VAL A 189 -7.49 -10.00 -6.00
CA VAL A 189 -6.38 -9.22 -6.56
C VAL A 189 -5.17 -9.24 -5.63
N HIS A 190 -5.41 -9.22 -4.32
CA HIS A 190 -4.38 -9.28 -3.27
C HIS A 190 -4.57 -10.52 -2.40
N PRO A 191 -4.13 -11.70 -2.85
CA PRO A 191 -4.33 -12.95 -2.10
C PRO A 191 -3.77 -12.84 -0.68
N ALA A 192 -4.59 -13.18 0.32
CA ALA A 192 -4.20 -13.11 1.73
C ALA A 192 -2.95 -13.93 2.05
N ASP A 193 -2.69 -14.99 1.29
CA ASP A 193 -1.49 -15.83 1.43
C ASP A 193 -0.19 -15.05 1.27
N VAL A 194 -0.17 -13.97 0.49
CA VAL A 194 1.01 -13.09 0.37
C VAL A 194 1.29 -12.38 1.70
N ALA A 195 0.27 -11.87 2.36
CA ALA A 195 0.42 -11.24 3.68
C ALA A 195 0.84 -12.26 4.75
N VAL A 196 0.34 -13.50 4.66
CA VAL A 196 0.78 -14.61 5.52
C VAL A 196 2.25 -14.92 5.30
N GLU A 197 2.70 -14.97 4.04
CA GLU A 197 4.12 -15.17 3.70
C GLU A 197 5.00 -14.04 4.24
N TRP A 198 4.58 -12.78 4.06
CA TRP A 198 5.31 -11.63 4.59
C TRP A 198 5.41 -11.65 6.12
N ALA A 199 4.29 -11.97 6.81
CA ALA A 199 4.25 -12.08 8.26
C ALA A 199 5.16 -13.21 8.78
N ALA A 200 5.20 -14.33 8.08
CA ALA A 200 6.06 -15.45 8.44
C ALA A 200 7.55 -15.17 8.19
N ALA A 201 7.87 -14.36 7.17
CA ALA A 201 9.23 -14.02 6.81
C ALA A 201 9.83 -12.95 7.75
N ALA A 202 9.08 -11.93 8.12
CA ALA A 202 9.58 -10.85 8.96
C ALA A 202 9.68 -11.28 10.44
N ARG A 203 10.78 -10.91 11.11
CA ARG A 203 11.09 -11.37 12.49
C ARG A 203 10.12 -10.86 13.54
N HIS A 204 9.58 -9.68 13.35
CA HIS A 204 8.66 -9.00 14.26
C HIS A 204 7.47 -8.51 13.44
N ALA A 205 6.52 -9.40 13.18
CA ALA A 205 5.36 -9.10 12.40
C ALA A 205 4.09 -9.72 12.99
N ALA A 206 2.98 -9.02 12.84
CA ALA A 206 1.64 -9.53 13.14
C ALA A 206 0.71 -9.20 11.97
N LEU A 207 -0.31 -10.04 11.75
CA LEU A 207 -1.26 -9.93 10.67
C LEU A 207 -2.69 -9.97 11.21
N HIS A 208 -3.48 -8.97 10.83
CA HIS A 208 -4.93 -9.00 11.00
C HIS A 208 -5.63 -9.07 9.64
N THR A 209 -6.85 -9.57 9.63
CA THR A 209 -7.63 -9.71 8.40
C THR A 209 -8.91 -8.88 8.45
N VAL A 210 -9.37 -8.49 7.27
CA VAL A 210 -10.64 -7.82 7.01
C VAL A 210 -11.32 -8.51 5.82
N THR A 211 -12.50 -8.04 5.44
CA THR A 211 -13.17 -8.38 4.18
C THR A 211 -13.33 -7.16 3.30
N LEU A 212 -13.55 -7.37 1.99
CA LEU A 212 -13.86 -6.27 1.06
C LEU A 212 -15.13 -5.53 1.44
N ASP A 213 -16.14 -6.24 1.98
CA ASP A 213 -17.39 -5.63 2.45
C ASP A 213 -17.15 -4.71 3.67
N GLU A 214 -16.30 -5.12 4.62
CA GLU A 214 -15.92 -4.29 5.76
C GLU A 214 -15.18 -3.02 5.30
N MET A 215 -14.24 -3.16 4.35
CA MET A 215 -13.52 -2.02 3.76
C MET A 215 -14.47 -1.07 3.00
N GLY A 216 -15.45 -1.63 2.31
CA GLY A 216 -16.46 -0.84 1.59
C GLY A 216 -17.42 -0.11 2.50
N ALA A 217 -17.79 -0.71 3.63
CA ALA A 217 -18.64 -0.08 4.64
C ALA A 217 -17.90 1.04 5.39
N ASP A 218 -16.62 0.83 5.68
CA ASP A 218 -15.77 1.79 6.38
C ASP A 218 -14.28 1.57 5.98
N PRO A 219 -13.69 2.45 5.16
CA PRO A 219 -12.28 2.34 4.77
C PRO A 219 -11.31 2.24 5.95
N SER A 220 -11.65 2.81 7.11
CA SER A 220 -10.79 2.78 8.30
C SER A 220 -10.58 1.36 8.86
N ARG A 221 -11.40 0.38 8.48
CA ARG A 221 -11.23 -1.03 8.88
C ARG A 221 -9.88 -1.58 8.43
N LEU A 222 -9.43 -1.25 7.21
CA LEU A 222 -8.12 -1.69 6.72
C LEU A 222 -6.97 -1.13 7.57
N GLY A 223 -7.00 0.17 7.84
CA GLY A 223 -5.98 0.82 8.67
C GLY A 223 -6.02 0.36 10.12
N ALA A 224 -7.23 0.20 10.68
CA ALA A 224 -7.40 -0.29 12.05
C ALA A 224 -6.80 -1.70 12.23
N ALA A 225 -7.05 -2.61 11.27
CA ALA A 225 -6.46 -3.95 11.29
C ALA A 225 -4.91 -3.88 11.25
N CYS A 226 -4.38 -3.07 10.34
CA CYS A 226 -2.93 -2.92 10.16
C CYS A 226 -2.26 -2.29 11.41
N VAL A 227 -2.85 -1.24 11.97
CA VAL A 227 -2.34 -0.56 13.18
C VAL A 227 -2.48 -1.47 14.41
N ALA A 228 -3.60 -2.17 14.57
CA ALA A 228 -3.78 -3.12 15.68
C ALA A 228 -2.73 -4.22 15.63
N ALA A 229 -2.49 -4.83 14.47
CA ALA A 229 -1.43 -5.82 14.29
C ALA A 229 -0.05 -5.27 14.69
N LEU A 230 0.28 -4.04 14.31
CA LEU A 230 1.54 -3.41 14.70
C LEU A 230 1.67 -3.17 16.21
N LEU A 231 0.59 -2.76 16.87
CA LEU A 231 0.61 -2.42 18.29
C LEU A 231 0.61 -3.65 19.22
N GLU A 232 0.39 -4.85 18.71
CA GLU A 232 0.52 -6.13 19.44
C GLU A 232 1.98 -6.56 19.63
N LEU A 233 2.92 -5.97 18.91
CA LEU A 233 4.35 -6.30 18.92
C LEU A 233 5.14 -5.48 19.96
#